data_4a3f1631119962b4914685aa302e0e1f
#
_entry.id   4a3f1631119962b4914685aa302e0e1f
#
_cell.length_a   1.000
_cell.length_b   1.000
_cell.length_c   1.000
_cell.angle_alpha   90.00
_cell.angle_beta   90.00
_cell.angle_gamma   90.00
#
_symmetry.space_group_name_H-M   'P 1'
#
loop_
_entity.id
_entity.type
_entity.pdbx_description
1 polymer ?
#
loop_
_entity_poly.entity_id
_entity_poly.type
_entity_poly.pdbx_seq_one_letter_code
_entity_poly.pdbx_strand_id
1 'polypeptide(L)'
;MLKIITAIAFFICSLLSAQNVNLTVSVSGLKSNKGTLRVGLYNSENMFLKTAFKGISSEIKNNSATVTFVGIPKGVYGISAFQDENNDGKLDKNIVGIPSEDFACSNNAKGFMGPPRYEDAKFEVNKDSKIDVKFNN
;
A
#
# COMPACT_ATOMS: atom_id res chain seq x y z
N MET A 1 -13.36 -44.53 -8.67
CA MET A 1 -13.68 -43.53 -7.62
C MET A 1 -12.43 -42.81 -7.08
N LEU A 2 -11.41 -43.56 -6.64
CA LEU A 2 -10.21 -42.93 -6.05
C LEU A 2 -9.47 -42.00 -7.02
N LYS A 3 -9.36 -42.34 -8.30
CA LYS A 3 -8.71 -41.51 -9.32
C LYS A 3 -9.46 -40.20 -9.63
N ILE A 4 -10.77 -40.21 -9.52
CA ILE A 4 -11.61 -39.03 -9.75
C ILE A 4 -11.47 -38.05 -8.58
N ILE A 5 -11.43 -38.55 -7.34
CA ILE A 5 -11.26 -37.74 -6.13
C ILE A 5 -9.90 -37.04 -6.13
N THR A 6 -8.83 -37.76 -6.57
CA THR A 6 -7.48 -37.20 -6.66
C THR A 6 -7.41 -36.07 -7.71
N ALA A 7 -8.07 -36.24 -8.85
CA ALA A 7 -8.11 -35.22 -9.90
C ALA A 7 -8.85 -33.95 -9.45
N ILE A 8 -9.95 -34.08 -8.70
CA ILE A 8 -10.72 -32.95 -8.16
C ILE A 8 -9.90 -32.21 -7.12
N ALA A 9 -9.20 -32.90 -6.23
CA ALA A 9 -8.34 -32.29 -5.23
C ALA A 9 -7.19 -31.48 -5.86
N PHE A 10 -6.60 -32.00 -6.94
CA PHE A 10 -5.54 -31.30 -7.67
C PHE A 10 -6.05 -30.05 -8.39
N PHE A 11 -7.26 -30.10 -8.93
CA PHE A 11 -7.89 -28.96 -9.59
C PHE A 11 -8.23 -27.83 -8.60
N ILE A 12 -8.70 -28.18 -7.39
CA ILE A 12 -8.99 -27.21 -6.34
C ILE A 12 -7.70 -26.52 -5.86
N CYS A 13 -6.59 -27.25 -5.71
CA CYS A 13 -5.31 -26.67 -5.35
C CYS A 13 -4.79 -25.69 -6.40
N SER A 14 -5.01 -25.94 -7.68
CA SER A 14 -4.59 -25.02 -8.75
C SER A 14 -5.38 -23.73 -8.79
N LEU A 15 -6.66 -23.75 -8.38
CA LEU A 15 -7.48 -22.55 -8.27
C LEU A 15 -7.04 -21.65 -7.09
N LEU A 16 -6.59 -22.26 -5.99
CA LEU A 16 -6.10 -21.51 -4.82
C LEU A 16 -4.78 -20.77 -5.11
N SER A 17 -3.88 -21.36 -5.92
CA SER A 17 -2.62 -20.72 -6.27
C SER A 17 -2.77 -19.53 -7.24
N ALA A 18 -3.89 -19.42 -7.96
CA ALA A 18 -4.19 -18.33 -8.89
C ALA A 18 -4.74 -17.07 -8.21
N GLN A 19 -4.88 -17.05 -6.86
CA GLN A 19 -5.49 -15.92 -6.12
C GLN A 19 -4.49 -14.86 -5.67
N ASN A 20 -3.19 -15.13 -5.76
CA ASN A 20 -2.16 -14.18 -5.34
C ASN A 20 -1.63 -13.40 -6.54
N VAL A 21 -1.42 -12.13 -6.32
CA VAL A 21 -0.97 -11.18 -7.35
C VAL A 21 0.11 -10.27 -6.77
N ASN A 22 0.81 -9.56 -7.66
CA ASN A 22 1.80 -8.58 -7.28
C ASN A 22 1.26 -7.17 -7.54
N LEU A 23 1.43 -6.29 -6.56
CA LEU A 23 1.07 -4.89 -6.68
C LEU A 23 2.34 -4.04 -6.60
N THR A 24 2.66 -3.35 -7.69
CA THR A 24 3.77 -2.40 -7.74
C THR A 24 3.24 -1.00 -7.49
N VAL A 25 3.89 -0.29 -6.57
CA VAL A 25 3.55 1.08 -6.20
C VAL A 25 4.70 1.99 -6.61
N SER A 26 4.43 2.91 -7.53
CA SER A 26 5.38 3.92 -7.96
C SER A 26 5.06 5.24 -7.25
N VAL A 27 5.99 5.74 -6.46
CA VAL A 27 5.82 6.94 -5.65
C VAL A 27 6.68 8.05 -6.22
N SER A 28 6.09 9.23 -6.41
CA SER A 28 6.77 10.39 -6.99
C SER A 28 6.41 11.69 -6.28
N GLY A 29 7.11 12.76 -6.63
CA GLY A 29 6.82 14.09 -6.10
C GLY A 29 7.34 14.36 -4.69
N LEU A 30 8.27 13.55 -4.19
CA LEU A 30 8.91 13.80 -2.90
C LEU A 30 9.79 15.06 -2.94
N LYS A 31 9.86 15.80 -1.86
CA LYS A 31 10.64 17.04 -1.77
C LYS A 31 12.14 16.82 -1.85
N SER A 32 12.60 15.68 -1.35
CA SER A 32 14.02 15.38 -1.25
C SER A 32 14.23 13.87 -1.22
N ASN A 33 15.51 13.46 -1.25
CA ASN A 33 15.91 12.06 -1.06
C ASN A 33 16.19 11.73 0.42
N LYS A 34 15.84 12.63 1.34
CA LYS A 34 16.16 12.49 2.76
C LYS A 34 15.31 11.43 3.44
N GLY A 35 15.96 10.60 4.26
CA GLY A 35 15.27 9.58 5.04
C GLY A 35 14.85 8.37 4.22
N THR A 36 13.74 7.76 4.62
CA THR A 36 13.21 6.52 4.03
C THR A 36 11.76 6.73 3.63
N LEU A 37 11.39 6.22 2.47
CA LEU A 37 9.98 6.13 2.10
C LEU A 37 9.38 4.90 2.77
N ARG A 38 8.26 5.08 3.46
CA ARG A 38 7.48 3.99 4.04
C ARG A 38 6.14 3.90 3.37
N VAL A 39 5.81 2.70 2.88
CA VAL A 39 4.57 2.44 2.14
C VAL A 39 3.78 1.39 2.90
N GLY A 40 2.55 1.72 3.27
CA GLY A 40 1.62 0.82 3.93
C GLY A 40 0.50 0.40 2.99
N LEU A 41 0.21 -0.90 2.97
CA LEU A 41 -0.91 -1.50 2.27
C LEU A 41 -1.99 -1.86 3.28
N TYR A 42 -3.21 -1.40 3.08
CA TYR A 42 -4.34 -1.60 3.96
C TYR A 42 -5.45 -2.36 3.25
N ASN A 43 -6.06 -3.31 3.92
CA ASN A 43 -7.11 -4.16 3.35
C ASN A 43 -8.47 -4.00 4.04
N SER A 44 -8.62 -3.01 4.91
CA SER A 44 -9.91 -2.73 5.57
C SER A 44 -10.00 -1.28 6.03
N GLU A 45 -11.24 -0.79 6.10
CA GLU A 45 -11.53 0.56 6.58
C GLU A 45 -11.13 0.74 8.05
N ASN A 46 -11.37 -0.27 8.88
CA ASN A 46 -11.08 -0.20 10.32
C ASN A 46 -9.58 -0.07 10.63
N MET A 47 -8.73 -0.58 9.76
CA MET A 47 -7.28 -0.58 9.95
C MET A 47 -6.58 0.55 9.19
N PHE A 48 -7.29 1.22 8.27
CA PHE A 48 -6.70 2.26 7.43
C PHE A 48 -6.04 3.35 8.28
N LEU A 49 -4.78 3.63 7.98
CA LEU A 49 -3.90 4.58 8.70
C LEU A 49 -3.65 4.21 10.17
N LYS A 50 -4.05 3.02 10.59
CA LYS A 50 -3.81 2.52 11.95
C LYS A 50 -2.81 1.38 11.96
N THR A 51 -3.15 0.26 11.31
CA THR A 51 -2.30 -0.92 11.23
C THR A 51 -2.29 -1.44 9.80
N ALA A 52 -1.15 -1.39 9.14
CA ALA A 52 -1.00 -1.87 7.78
C ALA A 52 -1.08 -3.41 7.73
N PHE A 53 -1.75 -3.92 6.69
CA PHE A 53 -1.73 -5.34 6.34
C PHE A 53 -0.31 -5.78 5.96
N LYS A 54 0.37 -4.97 5.14
CA LYS A 54 1.80 -5.12 4.81
C LYS A 54 2.45 -3.75 4.70
N GLY A 55 3.73 -3.68 5.03
CA GLY A 55 4.51 -2.46 4.90
C GLY A 55 5.85 -2.73 4.22
N ILE A 56 6.31 -1.78 3.42
CA ILE A 56 7.61 -1.82 2.75
C ILE A 56 8.29 -0.47 2.94
N SER A 57 9.60 -0.52 3.21
CA SER A 57 10.45 0.66 3.25
C SER A 57 11.38 0.67 2.04
N SER A 58 11.69 1.85 1.53
CA SER A 58 12.58 2.00 0.37
C SER A 58 13.44 3.25 0.50
N GLU A 59 14.63 3.19 -0.07
CA GLU A 59 15.43 4.39 -0.33
C GLU A 59 14.71 5.28 -1.34
N ILE A 60 14.97 6.58 -1.24
CA ILE A 60 14.43 7.58 -2.16
C ILE A 60 15.56 8.01 -3.09
N LYS A 61 15.31 7.94 -4.40
CA LYS A 61 16.23 8.38 -5.45
C LYS A 61 15.49 9.24 -6.46
N ASN A 62 16.06 10.38 -6.84
CA ASN A 62 15.42 11.31 -7.77
C ASN A 62 14.02 11.72 -7.32
N ASN A 63 13.83 11.91 -6.01
CA ASN A 63 12.58 12.29 -5.38
C ASN A 63 11.43 11.29 -5.67
N SER A 64 11.77 10.03 -5.83
CA SER A 64 10.83 8.95 -6.14
C SER A 64 11.31 7.62 -5.59
N ALA A 65 10.42 6.64 -5.59
CA ALA A 65 10.72 5.25 -5.25
C ALA A 65 9.66 4.32 -5.84
N THR A 66 10.03 3.05 -6.03
CA THR A 66 9.12 2.02 -6.48
C THR A 66 9.25 0.81 -5.56
N VAL A 67 8.12 0.31 -5.07
CA VAL A 67 8.06 -0.88 -4.22
C VAL A 67 7.05 -1.87 -4.79
N THR A 68 7.24 -3.17 -4.51
CA THR A 68 6.31 -4.21 -4.97
C THR A 68 5.88 -5.06 -3.79
N PHE A 69 4.56 -5.16 -3.59
CA PHE A 69 3.96 -6.12 -2.67
C PHE A 69 3.75 -7.42 -3.42
N VAL A 70 4.55 -8.42 -3.08
CA VAL A 70 4.56 -9.71 -3.77
C VAL A 70 3.59 -10.67 -3.10
N GLY A 71 2.76 -11.37 -3.90
CA GLY A 71 1.94 -12.47 -3.42
C GLY A 71 0.81 -12.04 -2.49
N ILE A 72 0.15 -10.93 -2.78
CA ILE A 72 -1.03 -10.51 -2.03
C ILE A 72 -2.32 -11.12 -2.61
N PRO A 73 -3.32 -11.42 -1.77
CA PRO A 73 -4.61 -11.87 -2.27
C PRO A 73 -5.27 -10.82 -3.16
N LYS A 74 -6.05 -11.26 -4.15
CA LYS A 74 -6.95 -10.37 -4.89
C LYS A 74 -7.94 -9.73 -3.91
N GLY A 75 -8.23 -8.48 -4.08
CA GLY A 75 -9.14 -7.78 -3.19
C GLY A 75 -9.11 -6.27 -3.33
N VAL A 76 -9.68 -5.60 -2.35
CA VAL A 76 -9.73 -4.13 -2.26
C VAL A 76 -8.71 -3.66 -1.25
N TYR A 77 -7.92 -2.67 -1.65
CA TYR A 77 -6.82 -2.14 -0.85
C TYR A 77 -6.78 -0.61 -0.88
N GLY A 78 -6.14 -0.04 0.12
CA GLY A 78 -5.71 1.35 0.12
C GLY A 78 -4.21 1.43 0.39
N ILE A 79 -3.57 2.48 -0.09
CA ILE A 79 -2.15 2.76 0.14
C ILE A 79 -2.01 4.08 0.90
N SER A 80 -1.08 4.10 1.85
CA SER A 80 -0.54 5.32 2.42
C SER A 80 0.98 5.25 2.36
N ALA A 81 1.59 6.33 1.94
CA ALA A 81 3.03 6.46 1.90
C ALA A 81 3.46 7.74 2.63
N PHE A 82 4.56 7.69 3.36
CA PHE A 82 5.12 8.90 3.96
C PHE A 82 6.65 8.88 3.89
N GLN A 83 7.21 10.08 3.85
CA GLN A 83 8.65 10.27 3.89
C GLN A 83 9.09 10.40 5.34
N ASP A 84 9.75 9.35 5.83
CA ASP A 84 10.28 9.28 7.20
C ASP A 84 11.66 9.93 7.22
N GLU A 85 11.70 11.23 7.38
CA GLU A 85 12.94 12.01 7.27
C GLU A 85 13.93 11.73 8.40
N ASN A 86 13.44 11.41 9.58
CA ASN A 86 14.27 11.11 10.76
C ASN A 86 14.49 9.62 11.00
N ASN A 87 13.95 8.74 10.14
CA ASN A 87 14.07 7.29 10.21
C ASN A 87 13.60 6.68 11.54
N ASP A 88 12.60 7.27 12.19
CA ASP A 88 12.05 6.76 13.45
C ASP A 88 10.96 5.68 13.26
N GLY A 89 10.55 5.43 12.01
CA GLY A 89 9.51 4.45 11.68
C GLY A 89 8.09 4.93 11.89
N LYS A 90 7.89 6.18 12.26
CA LYS A 90 6.57 6.76 12.57
C LYS A 90 6.33 8.01 11.76
N LEU A 91 5.08 8.22 11.36
CA LEU A 91 4.65 9.50 10.81
C LEU A 91 4.58 10.54 11.93
N ASP A 92 5.50 11.49 11.90
CA ASP A 92 5.53 12.56 12.91
C ASP A 92 4.34 13.48 12.74
N LYS A 93 3.77 13.89 13.87
CA LYS A 93 2.60 14.77 13.93
C LYS A 93 2.89 15.92 14.87
N ASN A 94 2.29 17.08 14.59
CA ASN A 94 2.33 18.21 15.52
C ASN A 94 1.36 17.96 16.71
N ILE A 95 1.32 18.89 17.66
CA ILE A 95 0.52 18.77 18.89
C ILE A 95 -0.99 18.71 18.65
N VAL A 96 -1.48 19.12 17.47
CA VAL A 96 -2.90 19.02 17.08
C VAL A 96 -3.18 17.80 16.19
N GLY A 97 -2.20 16.91 16.00
CA GLY A 97 -2.36 15.66 15.26
C GLY A 97 -2.20 15.77 13.75
N ILE A 98 -1.78 16.92 13.23
CA ILE A 98 -1.50 17.10 11.80
C ILE A 98 -0.11 16.54 11.49
N PRO A 99 0.05 15.68 10.47
CA PRO A 99 1.36 15.16 10.11
C PRO A 99 2.35 16.27 9.80
N SER A 100 3.54 16.19 10.40
CA SER A 100 4.65 17.11 10.15
C SER A 100 5.59 16.61 9.04
N GLU A 101 5.54 15.34 8.71
CA GLU A 101 6.23 14.74 7.57
C GLU A 101 5.28 14.63 6.39
N ASP A 102 5.82 14.68 5.17
CA ASP A 102 5.00 14.56 3.96
C ASP A 102 4.41 13.17 3.84
N PHE A 103 3.15 13.10 3.44
CA PHE A 103 2.46 11.85 3.18
C PHE A 103 1.53 11.96 1.98
N ALA A 104 1.19 10.83 1.39
CA ALA A 104 0.24 10.72 0.28
C ALA A 104 -0.49 9.40 0.33
N CYS A 105 -1.70 9.36 -0.24
CA CYS A 105 -2.51 8.16 -0.32
C CYS A 105 -2.85 7.82 -1.77
N SER A 106 -3.23 6.56 -2.00
CA SER A 106 -3.76 6.12 -3.27
C SER A 106 -4.97 6.96 -3.70
N ASN A 107 -5.24 7.02 -5.01
CA ASN A 107 -6.30 7.84 -5.60
C ASN A 107 -6.20 9.33 -5.29
N ASN A 108 -5.01 9.77 -4.87
CA ASN A 108 -4.80 11.15 -4.45
C ASN A 108 -5.76 11.59 -3.33
N ALA A 109 -6.17 10.64 -2.49
CA ALA A 109 -7.10 10.88 -1.39
C ALA A 109 -6.51 11.89 -0.40
N LYS A 110 -7.31 12.86 -0.03
CA LYS A 110 -6.95 13.93 0.92
C LYS A 110 -7.99 14.06 2.00
N GLY A 111 -7.54 14.35 3.22
CA GLY A 111 -8.44 14.65 4.32
C GLY A 111 -9.07 16.03 4.17
N PHE A 112 -10.29 16.15 4.66
CA PHE A 112 -10.95 17.43 4.87
C PHE A 112 -11.32 17.51 6.36
N MET A 113 -10.69 18.42 7.08
CA MET A 113 -10.83 18.56 8.54
C MET A 113 -10.49 17.26 9.31
N GLY A 114 -9.63 16.43 8.73
CA GLY A 114 -9.21 15.15 9.31
C GLY A 114 -8.37 14.34 8.33
N PRO A 115 -8.00 13.10 8.67
CA PRO A 115 -7.20 12.26 7.79
C PRO A 115 -7.98 11.82 6.55
N PRO A 116 -7.29 11.41 5.46
CA PRO A 116 -7.95 10.79 4.32
C PRO A 116 -8.77 9.57 4.72
N ARG A 117 -9.89 9.33 4.03
CA ARG A 117 -10.76 8.19 4.29
C ARG A 117 -10.39 7.02 3.40
N TYR A 118 -10.56 5.81 3.93
CA TYR A 118 -10.38 4.58 3.17
C TYR A 118 -11.24 4.55 1.91
N GLU A 119 -12.49 5.00 2.00
CA GLU A 119 -13.44 5.05 0.89
C GLU A 119 -12.89 5.83 -0.32
N ASP A 120 -12.11 6.89 -0.06
CA ASP A 120 -11.52 7.70 -1.11
C ASP A 120 -10.20 7.12 -1.63
N ALA A 121 -9.50 6.34 -0.84
CA ALA A 121 -8.20 5.76 -1.17
C ALA A 121 -8.28 4.36 -1.78
N LYS A 122 -9.35 3.62 -1.57
CA LYS A 122 -9.47 2.21 -1.95
C LYS A 122 -9.49 2.00 -3.46
N PHE A 123 -8.94 0.87 -3.89
CA PHE A 123 -8.92 0.41 -5.28
C PHE A 123 -8.93 -1.12 -5.31
N GLU A 124 -9.38 -1.69 -6.42
CA GLU A 124 -9.39 -3.14 -6.61
C GLU A 124 -8.09 -3.64 -7.22
N VAL A 125 -7.64 -4.80 -6.76
CA VAL A 125 -6.51 -5.54 -7.32
C VAL A 125 -6.97 -6.95 -7.70
N ASN A 126 -7.13 -7.19 -9.01
CA ASN A 126 -7.64 -8.45 -9.56
C ASN A 126 -6.58 -9.24 -10.33
N LYS A 127 -5.45 -8.62 -10.61
CA LYS A 127 -4.30 -9.18 -11.35
C LYS A 127 -3.05 -8.41 -10.95
N ASP A 128 -1.90 -8.83 -11.43
CA ASP A 128 -0.67 -8.06 -11.28
C ASP A 128 -0.91 -6.65 -11.80
N SER A 129 -0.67 -5.66 -10.94
CA SER A 129 -1.08 -4.28 -11.18
C SER A 129 0.02 -3.31 -10.75
N LYS A 130 -0.05 -2.10 -11.31
CA LYS A 130 0.79 -0.99 -10.92
C LYS A 130 -0.09 0.23 -10.64
N ILE A 131 0.18 0.91 -9.54
CA ILE A 131 -0.46 2.18 -9.22
C ILE A 131 0.59 3.24 -8.95
N ASP A 132 0.19 4.49 -9.16
CA ASP A 132 1.02 5.66 -8.87
C ASP A 132 0.47 6.38 -7.64
N VAL A 133 1.38 6.76 -6.74
CA VAL A 133 1.07 7.59 -5.58
C VAL A 133 1.90 8.86 -5.68
N LYS A 134 1.25 10.01 -5.69
CA LYS A 134 1.89 11.30 -5.90
C LYS A 134 1.87 12.16 -4.64
N PHE A 135 3.05 12.61 -4.26
CA PHE A 135 3.17 13.69 -3.28
C PHE A 135 2.95 15.02 -4.01
N ASN A 136 2.02 15.80 -3.53
CA ASN A 136 1.73 17.13 -4.07
C ASN A 136 2.30 18.18 -3.12
N ASN A 137 3.47 18.67 -3.45
CA ASN A 137 4.19 19.69 -2.67
C ASN A 137 4.08 21.06 -3.37
#